data_786d40c5ff6bd2e13457cfb641cf2924
#
_entry.id   786d40c5ff6bd2e13457cfb641cf2924
#
_cell.length_a   1.000
_cell.length_b   1.000
_cell.length_c   1.000
_cell.angle_alpha   90.00
_cell.angle_beta   90.00
_cell.angle_gamma   90.00
#
_symmetry.space_group_name_H-M   'P 1'
#
loop_
_entity.id
_entity.type
_entity.pdbx_description
1 polymer ?
#
loop_
_entity_poly.entity_id
_entity_poly.type
_entity_poly.pdbx_seq_one_letter_code
_entity_poly.pdbx_strand_id
1 'polypeptide(L)'
;SGHAKAAMARLLDELGDKAPALVRGDCGYGNEDIIDVCEQRSLSYLLRLRKTANVKRLIERLFRREDWTRATEASQGWQAIEDELRLSGWSKARRVVVLRRRIKNYVALTAKKRGRKDDSEQLVLALPHDEVQDNAQVWEYTVLATNANYDIAAIGQLYRDRCDCENGFDELKNQWGWGGFTTQDINRCQTMARACALVYNWWSWYCRAAHPGARMEAISSRPLLLAAV
;
A
#
# COMPACT_ATOMS: atom_id res chain seq x y z
N SER A 1 16.12 -0.54 9.68
CA SER A 1 14.88 0.26 9.80
C SER A 1 14.93 1.36 10.88
N GLY A 2 15.99 1.47 11.70
CA GLY A 2 16.10 2.52 12.73
C GLY A 2 15.95 3.96 12.20
N HIS A 3 16.37 4.21 10.98
CA HIS A 3 16.22 5.51 10.33
C HIS A 3 14.74 5.87 10.02
N ALA A 4 13.88 4.91 9.76
CA ALA A 4 12.48 5.17 9.42
C ALA A 4 11.69 5.71 10.61
N LYS A 5 11.94 5.21 11.83
CA LYS A 5 11.32 5.72 13.06
C LYS A 5 11.67 7.19 13.28
N ALA A 6 12.96 7.52 13.22
CA ALA A 6 13.42 8.89 13.44
C ALA A 6 12.92 9.86 12.35
N ALA A 7 12.95 9.42 11.08
CA ALA A 7 12.46 10.24 9.96
C ALA A 7 10.95 10.50 10.05
N MET A 8 10.16 9.49 10.43
CA MET A 8 8.72 9.64 10.62
C MET A 8 8.40 10.55 11.80
N ALA A 9 9.08 10.37 12.94
CA ALA A 9 8.88 11.21 14.10
C ALA A 9 9.16 12.69 13.77
N ARG A 10 10.30 12.96 13.12
CA ARG A 10 10.66 14.31 12.69
C ARG A 10 9.64 14.90 11.71
N LEU A 11 9.18 14.13 10.72
CA LEU A 11 8.16 14.60 9.77
C LEU A 11 6.87 14.99 10.49
N LEU A 12 6.42 14.17 11.44
CA LEU A 12 5.21 14.46 12.21
C LEU A 12 5.38 15.69 13.11
N ASP A 13 6.56 15.88 13.68
CA ASP A 13 6.88 17.08 14.48
C ASP A 13 6.90 18.35 13.61
N GLU A 14 7.42 18.27 12.37
CA GLU A 14 7.39 19.36 11.39
C GLU A 14 5.98 19.68 10.89
N LEU A 15 5.07 18.68 10.82
CA LEU A 15 3.68 18.88 10.42
C LEU A 15 2.83 19.53 11.50
N GLY A 16 3.16 19.34 12.78
CA GLY A 16 2.43 19.92 13.92
C GLY A 16 0.92 19.68 13.82
N ASP A 17 0.14 20.75 13.83
CA ASP A 17 -1.33 20.70 13.73
C ASP A 17 -1.86 20.16 12.40
N LYS A 18 -1.00 20.01 11.40
CA LYS A 18 -1.33 19.41 10.09
C LYS A 18 -1.07 17.91 10.04
N ALA A 19 -1.02 17.25 11.20
CA ALA A 19 -0.83 15.81 11.27
C ALA A 19 -1.92 15.05 10.46
N PRO A 20 -1.56 13.96 9.77
CA PRO A 20 -2.50 13.21 8.95
C PRO A 20 -3.54 12.49 9.83
N ALA A 21 -4.79 12.42 9.37
CA ALA A 21 -5.84 11.64 10.04
C ALA A 21 -5.56 10.12 9.99
N LEU A 22 -4.84 9.65 8.97
CA LEU A 22 -4.51 8.24 8.77
C LEU A 22 -3.12 8.09 8.15
N VAL A 23 -2.26 7.31 8.80
CA VAL A 23 -0.95 6.89 8.27
C VAL A 23 -1.10 5.55 7.55
N ARG A 24 -0.77 5.50 6.27
CA ARG A 24 -0.77 4.26 5.48
C ARG A 24 0.64 3.87 5.09
N GLY A 25 0.97 2.59 5.18
CA GLY A 25 2.30 2.10 4.83
C GLY A 25 2.30 0.68 4.28
N ASP A 26 3.32 0.38 3.50
CA ASP A 26 3.57 -0.96 2.98
C ASP A 26 4.18 -1.90 4.04
N CYS A 27 4.59 -3.10 3.62
CA CYS A 27 5.18 -4.10 4.52
C CYS A 27 6.54 -3.70 5.12
N GLY A 28 7.17 -2.65 4.64
CA GLY A 28 8.38 -2.07 5.24
C GLY A 28 8.09 -1.30 6.53
N TYR A 29 6.89 -0.77 6.65
CA TYR A 29 6.44 0.06 7.79
C TYR A 29 5.60 -0.70 8.81
N GLY A 30 5.14 -1.91 8.53
CA GLY A 30 4.34 -2.73 9.46
C GLY A 30 5.17 -3.35 10.59
N ASN A 31 5.91 -2.55 11.33
CA ASN A 31 6.77 -2.97 12.45
C ASN A 31 6.49 -2.14 13.71
N GLU A 32 6.96 -2.65 14.87
CA GLU A 32 6.72 -2.05 16.17
C GLU A 32 7.14 -0.58 16.23
N ASP A 33 8.31 -0.24 15.71
CA ASP A 33 8.86 1.11 15.79
C ASP A 33 7.93 2.16 15.17
N ILE A 34 7.34 1.85 14.02
CA ILE A 34 6.44 2.77 13.31
C ILE A 34 5.07 2.80 13.96
N ILE A 35 4.56 1.65 14.38
CA ILE A 35 3.28 1.54 15.07
C ILE A 35 3.32 2.33 16.39
N ASP A 36 4.40 2.19 17.15
CA ASP A 36 4.62 2.91 18.40
C ASP A 36 4.62 4.44 18.20
N VAL A 37 5.28 4.94 17.16
CA VAL A 37 5.24 6.37 16.80
C VAL A 37 3.81 6.85 16.54
N CYS A 38 3.00 6.05 15.83
CA CYS A 38 1.60 6.39 15.58
C CYS A 38 0.79 6.38 16.87
N GLU A 39 0.93 5.32 17.68
CA GLU A 39 0.16 5.14 18.92
C GLU A 39 0.49 6.22 19.97
N GLN A 40 1.77 6.58 20.13
CA GLN A 40 2.20 7.65 21.04
C GLN A 40 1.65 9.04 20.67
N ARG A 41 1.37 9.26 19.39
CA ARG A 41 0.78 10.51 18.86
C ARG A 41 -0.72 10.42 18.62
N SER A 42 -1.37 9.35 19.06
CA SER A 42 -2.80 9.10 18.85
C SER A 42 -3.23 9.15 17.37
N LEU A 43 -2.33 8.79 16.46
CA LEU A 43 -2.61 8.75 15.04
C LEU A 43 -3.21 7.40 14.65
N SER A 44 -4.21 7.45 13.79
CA SER A 44 -4.70 6.24 13.14
C SER A 44 -3.71 5.73 12.12
N TYR A 45 -3.57 4.40 12.04
CA TYR A 45 -2.69 3.77 11.06
C TYR A 45 -3.33 2.59 10.36
N LEU A 46 -2.84 2.30 9.15
CA LEU A 46 -3.21 1.16 8.33
C LEU A 46 -1.94 0.64 7.61
N LEU A 47 -1.32 -0.37 8.18
CA LEU A 47 0.01 -0.83 7.78
C LEU A 47 -0.03 -2.29 7.34
N ARG A 48 0.50 -2.57 6.14
CA ARG A 48 0.60 -3.94 5.64
C ARG A 48 1.67 -4.70 6.42
N LEU A 49 1.36 -5.94 6.78
CA LEU A 49 2.29 -6.83 7.45
C LEU A 49 3.04 -7.69 6.43
N ARG A 50 4.32 -7.98 6.72
CA ARG A 50 5.09 -8.99 6.00
C ARG A 50 4.51 -10.37 6.25
N LYS A 51 4.51 -11.23 5.24
CA LYS A 51 4.04 -12.62 5.33
C LYS A 51 5.02 -13.52 6.11
N THR A 52 5.24 -13.20 7.37
CA THR A 52 6.05 -14.02 8.30
C THR A 52 5.33 -15.33 8.65
N ALA A 53 6.02 -16.29 9.29
CA ALA A 53 5.41 -17.54 9.72
C ALA A 53 4.17 -17.32 10.61
N ASN A 54 4.18 -16.31 11.51
CA ASN A 54 3.03 -16.00 12.36
C ASN A 54 1.85 -15.46 11.56
N VAL A 55 2.11 -14.60 10.56
CA VAL A 55 1.08 -14.10 9.65
C VAL A 55 0.51 -15.21 8.77
N LYS A 56 1.33 -16.13 8.29
CA LYS A 56 0.88 -17.33 7.56
C LYS A 56 -0.04 -18.19 8.41
N ARG A 57 0.35 -18.50 9.66
CA ARG A 57 -0.51 -19.25 10.60
C ARG A 57 -1.83 -18.55 10.90
N LEU A 58 -1.84 -17.21 10.99
CA LEU A 58 -3.08 -16.45 11.12
C LEU A 58 -3.99 -16.68 9.91
N ILE A 59 -3.46 -16.56 8.70
CA ILE A 59 -4.21 -16.81 7.46
C ILE A 59 -4.78 -18.22 7.42
N GLU A 60 -3.97 -19.23 7.75
CA GLU A 60 -4.40 -20.63 7.81
C GLU A 60 -5.53 -20.86 8.82
N ARG A 61 -5.43 -20.24 10.02
CA ARG A 61 -6.47 -20.30 11.05
C ARG A 61 -7.79 -19.68 10.56
N LEU A 62 -7.70 -18.53 9.89
CA LEU A 62 -8.87 -17.79 9.43
C LEU A 62 -9.47 -18.37 8.14
N PHE A 63 -8.72 -19.14 7.37
CA PHE A 63 -9.15 -19.66 6.08
C PHE A 63 -10.49 -20.40 6.15
N ARG A 64 -10.70 -21.20 7.20
CA ARG A 64 -11.87 -22.04 7.39
C ARG A 64 -13.05 -21.33 8.08
N ARG A 65 -12.88 -20.07 8.52
CA ARG A 65 -13.94 -19.31 9.16
C ARG A 65 -14.98 -18.90 8.10
N GLU A 66 -16.24 -18.77 8.53
CA GLU A 66 -17.38 -18.44 7.67
C GLU A 66 -17.78 -16.97 7.74
N ASP A 67 -17.26 -16.23 8.73
CA ASP A 67 -17.60 -14.83 9.02
C ASP A 67 -16.83 -13.79 8.17
N TRP A 68 -16.34 -14.21 7.01
CA TRP A 68 -15.79 -13.29 6.02
C TRP A 68 -16.89 -12.39 5.45
N THR A 69 -16.55 -11.11 5.23
CA THR A 69 -17.48 -10.23 4.51
C THR A 69 -17.79 -10.79 3.13
N ARG A 70 -18.94 -10.41 2.57
CA ARG A 70 -19.29 -10.81 1.20
C ARG A 70 -18.41 -10.09 0.19
N ALA A 71 -17.94 -10.82 -0.82
CA ALA A 71 -17.31 -10.24 -1.99
C ALA A 71 -18.39 -9.52 -2.83
N THR A 72 -18.21 -8.23 -3.06
CA THR A 72 -19.10 -7.40 -3.89
C THR A 72 -18.32 -6.77 -5.03
N GLU A 73 -19.02 -6.19 -5.99
CA GLU A 73 -18.38 -5.41 -7.05
C GLU A 73 -17.68 -4.17 -6.47
N ALA A 74 -18.30 -3.49 -5.51
CA ALA A 74 -17.73 -2.36 -4.81
C ALA A 74 -16.43 -2.72 -4.07
N SER A 75 -16.34 -3.93 -3.50
CA SER A 75 -15.10 -4.45 -2.89
C SER A 75 -14.12 -5.04 -3.91
N GLN A 76 -14.42 -5.00 -5.21
CA GLN A 76 -13.61 -5.62 -6.28
C GLN A 76 -13.32 -7.11 -6.02
N GLY A 77 -14.28 -7.80 -5.43
CA GLY A 77 -14.16 -9.23 -5.10
C GLY A 77 -13.35 -9.53 -3.84
N TRP A 78 -12.91 -8.53 -3.09
CA TRP A 78 -12.25 -8.72 -1.81
C TRP A 78 -13.26 -9.06 -0.70
N GLN A 79 -12.86 -9.97 0.15
CA GLN A 79 -13.48 -10.32 1.42
C GLN A 79 -12.55 -9.91 2.55
N ALA A 80 -13.11 -9.52 3.68
CA ALA A 80 -12.36 -9.10 4.85
C ALA A 80 -12.82 -9.88 6.09
N ILE A 81 -11.90 -10.10 7.01
CA ILE A 81 -12.15 -10.61 8.35
C ILE A 81 -11.20 -9.94 9.32
N GLU A 82 -11.65 -9.67 10.53
CA GLU A 82 -10.79 -9.12 11.57
C GLU A 82 -10.42 -10.14 12.63
N ASP A 83 -9.26 -9.93 13.24
CA ASP A 83 -8.75 -10.73 14.34
C ASP A 83 -7.71 -9.90 15.11
N GLU A 84 -7.18 -10.46 16.17
CA GLU A 84 -6.04 -9.92 16.90
C GLU A 84 -4.78 -10.74 16.62
N LEU A 85 -3.66 -10.05 16.49
CA LEU A 85 -2.36 -10.66 16.26
C LEU A 85 -1.32 -10.02 17.16
N ARG A 86 -0.48 -10.86 17.78
CA ARG A 86 0.76 -10.43 18.42
C ARG A 86 1.94 -11.06 17.70
N LEU A 87 2.72 -10.21 17.02
CA LEU A 87 3.96 -10.66 16.38
C LEU A 87 5.12 -10.69 17.39
N SER A 88 6.13 -11.49 17.10
CA SER A 88 7.41 -11.43 17.81
C SER A 88 7.99 -10.03 17.68
N GLY A 89 8.35 -9.41 18.80
CA GLY A 89 8.83 -8.03 18.86
C GLY A 89 7.71 -6.97 19.02
N TRP A 90 6.45 -7.36 19.06
CA TRP A 90 5.35 -6.47 19.43
C TRP A 90 5.11 -6.49 20.95
N SER A 91 4.97 -5.31 21.52
CA SER A 91 4.70 -5.13 22.96
C SER A 91 3.33 -5.68 23.37
N LYS A 92 2.34 -5.58 22.48
CA LYS A 92 0.95 -6.01 22.70
C LYS A 92 0.34 -6.65 21.46
N ALA A 93 -0.80 -7.33 21.65
CA ALA A 93 -1.65 -7.71 20.53
C ALA A 93 -2.30 -6.48 19.91
N ARG A 94 -2.49 -6.51 18.59
CA ARG A 94 -3.13 -5.43 17.83
C ARG A 94 -4.18 -5.99 16.89
N ARG A 95 -5.19 -5.19 16.65
CA ARG A 95 -6.22 -5.47 15.64
C ARG A 95 -5.58 -5.61 14.28
N VAL A 96 -5.95 -6.69 13.58
CA VAL A 96 -5.55 -6.93 12.21
C VAL A 96 -6.78 -7.21 11.35
N VAL A 97 -6.73 -6.75 10.12
CA VAL A 97 -7.73 -7.07 9.10
C VAL A 97 -7.04 -7.89 8.03
N VAL A 98 -7.57 -9.09 7.81
CA VAL A 98 -7.11 -9.99 6.75
C VAL A 98 -8.05 -9.84 5.57
N LEU A 99 -7.49 -9.50 4.43
CA LEU A 99 -8.18 -9.40 3.16
C LEU A 99 -7.85 -10.62 2.31
N ARG A 100 -8.86 -11.19 1.62
CA ARG A 100 -8.65 -12.24 0.63
C ARG A 100 -9.44 -11.98 -0.64
N ARG A 101 -8.90 -12.42 -1.78
CA ARG A 101 -9.59 -12.37 -3.08
C ARG A 101 -9.27 -13.62 -3.88
N ARG A 102 -10.26 -14.15 -4.61
CA ARG A 102 -10.03 -15.22 -5.59
C ARG A 102 -9.29 -14.68 -6.80
N ILE A 103 -8.22 -15.35 -7.18
CA ILE A 103 -7.50 -15.05 -8.43
C ILE A 103 -8.21 -15.82 -9.55
N LYS A 104 -8.76 -15.08 -10.51
CA LYS A 104 -9.32 -15.65 -11.73
C LYS A 104 -8.18 -15.95 -12.71
N ASN A 105 -8.23 -17.10 -13.41
CA ASN A 105 -7.26 -17.47 -14.44
C ASN A 105 -5.80 -17.59 -13.94
N TYR A 106 -5.60 -18.36 -12.88
CA TYR A 106 -4.25 -18.71 -12.46
C TYR A 106 -3.63 -19.66 -13.48
N VAL A 107 -2.64 -19.17 -14.22
CA VAL A 107 -1.69 -20.01 -14.95
C VAL A 107 -0.50 -20.21 -14.03
N ALA A 108 -0.27 -21.43 -13.55
CA ALA A 108 0.92 -21.79 -12.80
C ALA A 108 2.13 -21.63 -13.72
N LEU A 109 2.75 -20.45 -13.71
CA LEU A 109 4.03 -20.24 -14.37
C LEU A 109 5.11 -20.92 -13.50
N THR A 110 5.40 -22.16 -13.79
CA THR A 110 6.54 -22.93 -13.26
C THR A 110 7.88 -22.41 -13.81
N ALA A 111 7.96 -21.15 -14.18
CA ALA A 111 9.20 -20.55 -14.62
C ALA A 111 10.04 -20.14 -13.41
N LYS A 112 11.06 -20.93 -13.09
CA LYS A 112 12.20 -20.50 -12.28
C LYS A 112 12.81 -19.24 -12.93
N LYS A 113 12.37 -18.05 -12.54
CA LYS A 113 13.13 -16.82 -12.80
C LYS A 113 14.34 -16.79 -11.87
N ARG A 114 15.51 -17.11 -12.45
CA ARG A 114 16.81 -16.76 -11.84
C ARG A 114 16.89 -15.24 -11.74
N GLY A 115 17.05 -14.74 -10.50
CA GLY A 115 17.64 -13.44 -10.22
C GLY A 115 16.74 -12.23 -10.39
N ARG A 116 15.79 -12.06 -9.45
CA ARG A 116 15.43 -10.79 -8.81
C ARG A 116 14.53 -11.15 -7.63
N LYS A 117 14.94 -10.77 -6.42
CA LYS A 117 14.07 -10.81 -5.25
C LYS A 117 13.01 -9.72 -5.49
N ASP A 118 11.91 -10.11 -6.07
CA ASP A 118 10.70 -9.31 -6.10
C ASP A 118 9.92 -9.70 -4.83
N ASP A 119 9.75 -8.74 -3.92
CA ASP A 119 9.02 -8.92 -2.66
C ASP A 119 7.50 -9.12 -2.84
N SER A 120 7.01 -9.23 -4.06
CA SER A 120 5.65 -9.63 -4.40
C SER A 120 5.49 -11.16 -4.36
N GLU A 121 5.86 -11.80 -3.24
CA GLU A 121 5.47 -13.18 -3.00
C GLU A 121 3.94 -13.27 -2.90
N GLN A 122 3.29 -13.54 -4.02
CA GLN A 122 1.94 -14.08 -4.01
C GLN A 122 1.99 -15.40 -3.25
N LEU A 123 1.31 -15.45 -2.10
CA LEU A 123 1.21 -16.68 -1.35
C LEU A 123 0.31 -17.65 -2.12
N VAL A 124 0.91 -18.49 -2.95
CA VAL A 124 0.29 -19.72 -3.39
C VAL A 124 0.33 -20.64 -2.18
N LEU A 125 -0.80 -20.78 -1.48
CA LEU A 125 -0.96 -21.87 -0.53
C LEU A 125 -0.96 -23.16 -1.36
N ALA A 126 0.21 -23.80 -1.48
CA ALA A 126 0.29 -25.15 -2.02
C ALA A 126 -0.44 -26.06 -1.03
N LEU A 127 -1.64 -26.45 -1.36
CA LEU A 127 -2.27 -27.63 -0.76
C LEU A 127 -1.37 -28.84 -1.08
N PRO A 128 -1.38 -29.89 -0.23
CA PRO A 128 -0.57 -31.09 -0.46
C PRO A 128 -0.71 -31.59 -1.90
N HIS A 129 0.38 -32.00 -2.48
CA HIS A 129 0.63 -32.16 -3.92
C HIS A 129 -0.25 -33.17 -4.67
N ASP A 130 -1.22 -33.81 -4.03
CA ASP A 130 -1.89 -34.98 -4.59
C ASP A 130 -3.27 -34.72 -5.22
N GLU A 131 -3.80 -33.48 -5.16
CA GLU A 131 -5.06 -33.16 -5.83
C GLU A 131 -5.05 -31.74 -6.44
N VAL A 132 -4.25 -31.52 -7.47
CA VAL A 132 -4.47 -30.36 -8.34
C VAL A 132 -5.55 -30.73 -9.35
N GLN A 133 -6.80 -30.61 -8.92
CA GLN A 133 -7.93 -30.59 -9.85
C GLN A 133 -7.90 -29.25 -10.60
N ASP A 134 -8.28 -29.25 -11.87
CA ASP A 134 -8.38 -28.08 -12.75
C ASP A 134 -9.25 -26.91 -12.21
N ASN A 135 -9.86 -27.06 -11.04
CA ASN A 135 -10.66 -26.09 -10.30
C ASN A 135 -9.99 -25.57 -9.02
N ALA A 136 -8.67 -25.70 -8.84
CA ALA A 136 -7.99 -25.19 -7.67
C ALA A 136 -8.26 -23.68 -7.49
N GLN A 137 -8.92 -23.34 -6.38
CA GLN A 137 -9.22 -21.95 -6.04
C GLN A 137 -7.98 -21.31 -5.40
N VAL A 138 -7.29 -20.47 -6.14
CA VAL A 138 -6.14 -19.73 -5.64
C VAL A 138 -6.62 -18.43 -4.99
N TRP A 139 -6.14 -18.16 -3.77
CA TRP A 139 -6.47 -16.98 -3.01
C TRP A 139 -5.27 -16.07 -2.83
N GLU A 140 -5.47 -14.79 -3.08
CA GLU A 140 -4.55 -13.73 -2.70
C GLU A 140 -4.92 -13.24 -1.30
N TYR A 141 -3.90 -13.02 -0.45
CA TYR A 141 -4.09 -12.51 0.92
C TYR A 141 -3.28 -11.26 1.17
N THR A 142 -3.86 -10.33 1.91
CA THR A 142 -3.17 -9.17 2.49
C THR A 142 -3.57 -9.03 3.95
N VAL A 143 -2.61 -8.81 4.84
CA VAL A 143 -2.85 -8.61 6.28
C VAL A 143 -2.44 -7.20 6.64
N LEU A 144 -3.34 -6.48 7.26
CA LEU A 144 -3.19 -5.08 7.63
C LEU A 144 -3.31 -4.94 9.15
N ALA A 145 -2.34 -4.31 9.81
CA ALA A 145 -2.46 -3.88 11.19
C ALA A 145 -3.09 -2.49 11.24
N THR A 146 -4.02 -2.27 12.17
CA THR A 146 -4.73 -0.99 12.27
C THR A 146 -5.27 -0.75 13.68
N ASN A 147 -5.31 0.51 14.10
CA ASN A 147 -6.08 1.00 15.25
C ASN A 147 -7.28 1.87 14.79
N ALA A 148 -7.44 2.07 13.49
CA ALA A 148 -8.49 2.92 12.95
C ALA A 148 -9.85 2.26 13.08
N ASN A 149 -10.84 3.02 13.58
CA ASN A 149 -12.21 2.52 13.75
C ASN A 149 -13.04 2.73 12.47
N TYR A 150 -12.56 2.15 11.35
CA TYR A 150 -13.30 2.10 10.09
C TYR A 150 -14.00 0.78 9.92
N ASP A 151 -15.07 0.80 9.12
CA ASP A 151 -15.74 -0.43 8.69
C ASP A 151 -14.72 -1.35 7.99
N ILE A 152 -14.73 -2.61 8.39
CA ILE A 152 -13.86 -3.65 7.86
C ILE A 152 -13.97 -3.77 6.33
N ALA A 153 -15.14 -3.55 5.76
CA ALA A 153 -15.34 -3.57 4.31
C ALA A 153 -14.64 -2.38 3.60
N ALA A 154 -14.57 -1.22 4.27
CA ALA A 154 -13.91 -0.02 3.74
C ALA A 154 -12.38 -0.08 3.85
N ILE A 155 -11.83 -0.80 4.84
CA ILE A 155 -10.37 -0.87 5.10
C ILE A 155 -9.60 -1.34 3.87
N GLY A 156 -10.13 -2.30 3.13
CA GLY A 156 -9.50 -2.80 1.91
C GLY A 156 -9.35 -1.72 0.85
N GLN A 157 -10.36 -0.89 0.64
CA GLN A 157 -10.31 0.22 -0.31
C GLN A 157 -9.38 1.32 0.19
N LEU A 158 -9.50 1.72 1.46
CA LEU A 158 -8.61 2.71 2.08
C LEU A 158 -7.13 2.33 1.95
N TYR A 159 -6.80 1.04 2.02
CA TYR A 159 -5.44 0.58 1.80
C TYR A 159 -5.03 0.66 0.31
N ARG A 160 -5.90 0.26 -0.61
CA ARG A 160 -5.63 0.30 -2.06
C ARG A 160 -5.43 1.72 -2.57
N ASP A 161 -6.16 2.70 -2.04
CA ASP A 161 -6.01 4.12 -2.38
C ASP A 161 -4.60 4.66 -2.11
N ARG A 162 -3.75 3.93 -1.37
CA ARG A 162 -2.33 4.22 -1.23
C ARG A 162 -1.57 4.10 -2.56
N CYS A 163 -2.03 3.27 -3.47
CA CYS A 163 -1.42 3.13 -4.80
C CYS A 163 -1.41 4.44 -5.58
N ASP A 164 -2.33 5.36 -5.31
CA ASP A 164 -2.32 6.69 -5.94
C ASP A 164 -1.07 7.49 -5.58
N CYS A 165 -0.55 7.32 -4.37
CA CYS A 165 0.70 7.95 -3.96
C CYS A 165 1.90 7.32 -4.71
N GLU A 166 1.92 6.00 -4.88
CA GLU A 166 2.98 5.31 -5.65
C GLU A 166 2.95 5.73 -7.11
N ASN A 167 1.77 5.80 -7.73
CA ASN A 167 1.59 6.29 -9.09
C ASN A 167 2.04 7.76 -9.22
N GLY A 168 1.77 8.60 -8.20
CA GLY A 168 2.24 9.98 -8.16
C GLY A 168 3.77 10.09 -8.11
N PHE A 169 4.45 9.25 -7.32
CA PHE A 169 5.91 9.20 -7.30
C PHE A 169 6.51 8.67 -8.60
N ASP A 170 5.86 7.69 -9.22
CA ASP A 170 6.29 7.17 -10.52
C ASP A 170 6.16 8.25 -11.60
N GLU A 171 5.05 8.96 -11.62
CA GLU A 171 4.81 10.09 -12.51
C GLU A 171 5.85 11.21 -12.31
N LEU A 172 6.12 11.61 -11.05
CA LEU A 172 7.15 12.60 -10.73
C LEU A 172 8.52 12.21 -11.26
N LYS A 173 8.92 10.95 -11.09
CA LYS A 173 10.22 10.45 -11.55
C LYS A 173 10.33 10.37 -13.07
N ASN A 174 9.30 9.81 -13.72
CA ASN A 174 9.37 9.42 -15.12
C ASN A 174 8.84 10.51 -16.07
N GLN A 175 7.98 11.42 -15.59
CA GLN A 175 7.32 12.39 -16.43
C GLN A 175 7.65 13.85 -16.07
N TRP A 176 8.21 14.09 -14.87
CA TRP A 176 8.54 15.42 -14.36
C TRP A 176 10.03 15.62 -14.06
N GLY A 177 10.87 14.63 -14.34
CA GLY A 177 12.32 14.74 -14.16
C GLY A 177 12.80 14.73 -12.71
N TRP A 178 11.98 14.28 -11.76
CA TRP A 178 12.30 14.29 -10.33
C TRP A 178 13.48 13.40 -9.93
N GLY A 179 13.97 12.54 -10.81
CA GLY A 179 15.17 11.70 -10.62
C GLY A 179 16.35 12.10 -11.50
N GLY A 180 16.21 13.13 -12.34
CA GLY A 180 17.18 13.53 -13.35
C GLY A 180 18.04 14.75 -12.96
N PHE A 181 18.53 14.82 -11.73
CA PHE A 181 19.36 15.95 -11.29
C PHE A 181 20.77 15.87 -11.89
N THR A 182 21.19 16.97 -12.49
CA THR A 182 22.51 17.11 -13.14
C THR A 182 23.61 17.62 -12.20
N THR A 183 23.30 17.87 -10.94
CA THR A 183 24.20 18.37 -9.91
C THR A 183 24.33 17.39 -8.76
N GLN A 184 25.51 17.36 -8.12
CA GLN A 184 25.74 16.60 -6.88
C GLN A 184 25.55 17.46 -5.61
N ASP A 185 25.23 18.75 -5.77
CA ASP A 185 24.91 19.64 -4.65
C ASP A 185 23.52 19.28 -4.08
N ILE A 186 23.49 18.84 -2.83
CA ILE A 186 22.25 18.38 -2.17
C ILE A 186 21.21 19.48 -2.04
N ASN A 187 21.62 20.73 -1.81
CA ASN A 187 20.69 21.85 -1.66
C ASN A 187 20.02 22.19 -2.99
N ARG A 188 20.80 22.16 -4.09
CA ARG A 188 20.25 22.33 -5.44
C ARG A 188 19.31 21.20 -5.80
N CYS A 189 19.67 19.94 -5.51
CA CYS A 189 18.78 18.79 -5.72
C CYS A 189 17.48 18.93 -4.94
N GLN A 190 17.54 19.34 -3.67
CA GLN A 190 16.34 19.55 -2.84
C GLN A 190 15.46 20.68 -3.39
N THR A 191 16.06 21.78 -3.82
CA THR A 191 15.32 22.90 -4.41
C THR A 191 14.60 22.48 -5.69
N MET A 192 15.30 21.77 -6.58
CA MET A 192 14.69 21.24 -7.81
C MET A 192 13.59 20.21 -7.52
N ALA A 193 13.81 19.32 -6.57
CA ALA A 193 12.79 18.34 -6.17
C ALA A 193 11.51 19.03 -5.67
N ARG A 194 11.65 20.07 -4.85
CA ARG A 194 10.53 20.87 -4.35
C ARG A 194 9.82 21.63 -5.47
N ALA A 195 10.56 22.23 -6.40
CA ALA A 195 10.00 22.91 -7.56
C ALA A 195 9.22 21.94 -8.45
N CYS A 196 9.77 20.75 -8.74
CA CYS A 196 9.05 19.71 -9.48
C CYS A 196 7.75 19.30 -8.77
N ALA A 197 7.78 19.09 -7.45
CA ALA A 197 6.59 18.72 -6.69
C ALA A 197 5.53 19.83 -6.68
N LEU A 198 5.95 21.11 -6.62
CA LEU A 198 5.06 22.26 -6.68
C LEU A 198 4.36 22.34 -8.05
N VAL A 199 5.12 22.23 -9.14
CA VAL A 199 4.57 22.25 -10.51
C VAL A 199 3.65 21.05 -10.75
N TYR A 200 4.02 19.86 -10.25
CA TYR A 200 3.18 18.67 -10.29
C TYR A 200 1.82 18.91 -9.59
N ASN A 201 1.83 19.53 -8.42
CA ASN A 201 0.59 19.82 -7.68
C ASN A 201 -0.29 20.80 -8.45
N TRP A 202 0.29 21.88 -9.00
CA TRP A 202 -0.46 22.84 -9.82
C TRP A 202 -1.05 22.20 -11.08
N TRP A 203 -0.25 21.35 -11.76
CA TRP A 203 -0.73 20.60 -12.91
C TRP A 203 -1.88 19.65 -12.55
N SER A 204 -1.75 18.96 -11.43
CA SER A 204 -2.80 18.05 -10.92
C SER A 204 -4.10 18.80 -10.62
N TRP A 205 -4.02 20.00 -10.06
CA TRP A 205 -5.21 20.83 -9.82
C TRP A 205 -5.81 21.34 -11.14
N TYR A 206 -4.99 21.77 -12.05
CA TYR A 206 -5.45 22.20 -13.38
C TYR A 206 -6.15 21.07 -14.12
N CYS A 207 -5.55 19.87 -14.16
CA CYS A 207 -6.18 18.70 -14.78
C CYS A 207 -7.53 18.36 -14.14
N ARG A 208 -7.65 18.42 -12.82
CA ARG A 208 -8.92 18.16 -12.12
C ARG A 208 -9.98 19.20 -12.41
N ALA A 209 -9.59 20.44 -12.57
CA ALA A 209 -10.51 21.53 -12.94
C ALA A 209 -10.96 21.40 -14.41
N ALA A 210 -10.05 21.06 -15.32
CA ALA A 210 -10.33 20.94 -16.74
C ALA A 210 -11.03 19.61 -17.11
N HIS A 211 -10.74 18.52 -16.37
CA HIS A 211 -11.30 17.19 -16.63
C HIS A 211 -11.63 16.48 -15.31
N PRO A 212 -12.76 16.78 -14.66
CA PRO A 212 -13.10 16.26 -13.33
C PRO A 212 -13.45 14.77 -13.30
N GLY A 213 -13.68 14.12 -14.46
CA GLY A 213 -14.20 12.76 -14.55
C GLY A 213 -13.18 11.66 -14.21
N ALA A 214 -11.88 11.90 -14.37
CA ALA A 214 -10.84 10.90 -14.09
C ALA A 214 -9.49 11.57 -13.79
N ARG A 215 -8.65 10.89 -13.01
CA ARG A 215 -7.25 11.26 -12.86
C ARG A 215 -6.51 10.98 -14.17
N MET A 216 -5.75 11.96 -14.64
CA MET A 216 -4.88 11.84 -15.81
C MET A 216 -3.44 12.13 -15.40
N GLU A 217 -2.51 11.29 -15.86
CA GLU A 217 -1.07 11.51 -15.73
C GLU A 217 -0.59 12.55 -16.76
N ALA A 218 0.57 13.16 -16.50
CA ALA A 218 1.13 14.21 -17.36
C ALA A 218 1.33 13.74 -18.81
N ILE A 219 1.70 12.49 -19.03
CA ILE A 219 1.90 11.93 -20.37
C ILE A 219 0.63 11.98 -21.23
N SER A 220 -0.54 11.83 -20.60
CA SER A 220 -1.84 11.88 -21.28
C SER A 220 -2.46 13.28 -21.25
N SER A 221 -2.34 13.98 -20.12
CA SER A 221 -3.00 15.25 -19.92
C SER A 221 -2.31 16.41 -20.65
N ARG A 222 -0.99 16.42 -20.78
CA ARG A 222 -0.27 17.48 -21.50
C ARG A 222 -0.67 17.56 -22.96
N PRO A 223 -0.64 16.47 -23.76
CA PRO A 223 -1.09 16.55 -25.14
C PRO A 223 -2.55 16.98 -25.26
N LEU A 224 -3.42 16.48 -24.37
CA LEU A 224 -4.85 16.77 -24.41
C LEU A 224 -5.16 18.21 -24.04
N LEU A 225 -4.57 18.74 -22.96
CA LEU A 225 -4.93 20.03 -22.39
C LEU A 225 -4.09 21.20 -22.93
N LEU A 226 -2.92 20.92 -23.53
CA LEU A 226 -2.05 21.95 -24.15
C LEU A 226 -2.15 22.00 -25.68
N ALA A 227 -2.84 21.05 -26.33
CA ALA A 227 -2.99 21.04 -27.79
C ALA A 227 -3.88 22.17 -28.33
N ALA A 228 -4.57 22.89 -27.45
CA ALA A 228 -5.44 24.01 -27.80
C ALA A 228 -4.82 25.40 -27.50
N VAL A 229 -3.51 25.42 -27.15
CA VAL A 229 -2.78 26.66 -26.85
C VAL A 229 -1.87 27.05 -28.00
#